data_f0ed365898bb3cfc10241300a0b4b374
#
_entry.id   f0ed365898bb3cfc10241300a0b4b374
#
_cell.length_a   1.000
_cell.length_b   1.000
_cell.length_c   1.000
_cell.angle_alpha   90.00
_cell.angle_beta   90.00
_cell.angle_gamma   90.00
#
_symmetry.space_group_name_H-M   'P 1'
#
loop_
_entity.id
_entity.type
_entity.pdbx_description
1 polymer ?
#
loop_
_entity_poly.entity_id
_entity_poly.type
_entity_poly.pdbx_seq_one_letter_code
_entity_poly.pdbx_strand_id
1 'polypeptide(L)'
;MDTVTQVLEHPQYKACCETITDYEADRTYCRHDMEHFLSVARISYLMVLEKNLDIPKDIMLAALFHDLGRALQYQNGISHAESSAILAEEILLSIGYDPAKTDRICAAVKCHSKRQDVKIRYAKRGSQKTLEDLLSFADHFSRECFACLASDTCKWKAEERIDRPYFEIKEDYDIRKRGLL
;
A
#
# COMPACT_ATOMS: atom_id res chain seq x y z
N MET A 1 3.33 23.62 6.28
CA MET A 1 3.96 22.26 6.19
C MET A 1 3.12 21.46 5.21
N ASP A 2 3.71 20.68 4.31
CA ASP A 2 2.93 19.83 3.40
C ASP A 2 2.22 18.71 4.19
N THR A 3 1.05 18.27 3.72
CA THR A 3 0.20 17.25 4.39
C THR A 3 0.96 15.95 4.68
N VAL A 4 1.78 15.48 3.73
CA VAL A 4 2.59 14.26 3.92
C VAL A 4 3.56 14.42 5.09
N THR A 5 4.24 15.56 5.17
CA THR A 5 5.13 15.88 6.28
C THR A 5 4.37 15.95 7.61
N GLN A 6 3.16 16.55 7.63
CA GLN A 6 2.34 16.61 8.84
C GLN A 6 1.94 15.20 9.32
N VAL A 7 1.61 14.28 8.42
CA VAL A 7 1.32 12.88 8.75
C VAL A 7 2.56 12.19 9.33
N LEU A 8 3.70 12.28 8.65
CA LEU A 8 4.94 11.63 9.09
C LEU A 8 5.45 12.16 10.43
N GLU A 9 5.18 13.43 10.75
CA GLU A 9 5.54 14.06 12.01
C GLU A 9 4.47 13.87 13.11
N HIS A 10 3.30 13.33 12.77
CA HIS A 10 2.23 13.15 13.74
C HIS A 10 2.61 12.16 14.85
N PRO A 11 2.42 12.51 16.14
CA PRO A 11 2.86 11.65 17.25
C PRO A 11 2.28 10.24 17.21
N GLN A 12 0.99 10.11 16.91
CA GLN A 12 0.30 8.82 16.82
C GLN A 12 0.83 7.97 15.64
N TYR A 13 1.15 8.61 14.49
CA TYR A 13 1.74 7.92 13.35
C TYR A 13 3.12 7.34 13.71
N LYS A 14 3.99 8.16 14.32
CA LYS A 14 5.32 7.73 14.78
C LYS A 14 5.24 6.58 15.78
N ALA A 15 4.37 6.68 16.78
CA ALA A 15 4.18 5.63 17.78
C ALA A 15 3.74 4.30 17.16
N CYS A 16 2.84 4.33 16.16
CA CYS A 16 2.45 3.12 15.44
C CYS A 16 3.62 2.53 14.64
N CYS A 17 4.42 3.36 13.96
CA CYS A 17 5.60 2.89 13.22
C CYS A 17 6.65 2.26 14.15
N GLU A 18 6.92 2.86 15.31
CA GLU A 18 7.81 2.32 16.34
C GLU A 18 7.29 0.95 16.82
N THR A 19 6.01 0.85 17.16
CA THR A 19 5.38 -0.41 17.57
C THR A 19 5.54 -1.50 16.49
N ILE A 20 5.29 -1.20 15.23
CA ILE A 20 5.46 -2.17 14.13
C ILE A 20 6.92 -2.61 14.05
N THR A 21 7.86 -1.68 14.11
CA THR A 21 9.30 -1.97 14.04
C THR A 21 9.73 -2.91 15.18
N ASP A 22 9.25 -2.68 16.40
CA ASP A 22 9.57 -3.52 17.56
C ASP A 22 9.01 -4.93 17.43
N TYR A 23 7.74 -5.07 17.03
CA TYR A 23 7.11 -6.38 16.85
C TYR A 23 7.66 -7.17 15.65
N GLU A 24 8.21 -6.50 14.66
CA GLU A 24 8.78 -7.12 13.47
C GLU A 24 10.32 -7.22 13.48
N ALA A 25 10.99 -6.89 14.58
CA ALA A 25 12.44 -6.89 14.67
C ALA A 25 13.08 -8.21 14.21
N ASP A 26 12.52 -9.35 14.63
CA ASP A 26 12.98 -10.70 14.29
C ASP A 26 12.18 -11.35 13.14
N ARG A 27 11.38 -10.56 12.41
CA ARG A 27 10.54 -11.09 11.35
C ARG A 27 11.38 -11.53 10.14
N THR A 28 11.23 -12.78 9.74
CA THR A 28 11.98 -13.40 8.63
C THR A 28 11.44 -13.00 7.25
N TYR A 29 10.12 -12.78 7.13
CA TYR A 29 9.46 -12.48 5.85
C TYR A 29 9.16 -10.99 5.72
N CYS A 30 8.44 -10.60 4.66
CA CYS A 30 8.11 -9.22 4.35
C CYS A 30 7.78 -8.38 5.59
N ARG A 31 8.54 -7.31 5.83
CA ARG A 31 8.33 -6.36 6.92
C ARG A 31 7.38 -5.25 6.47
N HIS A 32 6.70 -4.65 7.45
CA HIS A 32 5.77 -3.54 7.24
C HIS A 32 6.33 -2.26 7.87
N ASP A 33 7.60 -2.02 7.64
CA ASP A 33 8.33 -0.85 8.11
C ASP A 33 8.15 0.36 7.18
N MET A 34 8.81 1.47 7.50
CA MET A 34 8.75 2.69 6.70
C MET A 34 9.26 2.47 5.27
N GLU A 35 10.22 1.57 5.05
CA GLU A 35 10.72 1.26 3.71
C GLU A 35 9.63 0.63 2.84
N HIS A 36 8.85 -0.29 3.40
CA HIS A 36 7.68 -0.85 2.74
C HIS A 36 6.63 0.23 2.43
N PHE A 37 6.28 1.08 3.40
CA PHE A 37 5.30 2.16 3.18
C PHE A 37 5.73 3.10 2.06
N LEU A 38 7.01 3.49 2.04
CA LEU A 38 7.55 4.34 0.99
C LEU A 38 7.64 3.62 -0.35
N SER A 39 7.91 2.32 -0.37
CA SER A 39 7.91 1.51 -1.59
C SER A 39 6.52 1.47 -2.23
N VAL A 40 5.49 1.20 -1.43
CA VAL A 40 4.08 1.26 -1.87
C VAL A 40 3.72 2.66 -2.37
N ALA A 41 4.12 3.71 -1.65
CA ALA A 41 3.86 5.10 -2.05
C ALA A 41 4.53 5.44 -3.39
N ARG A 42 5.79 5.05 -3.60
CA ARG A 42 6.53 5.30 -4.85
C ARG A 42 5.90 4.59 -6.04
N ILE A 43 5.58 3.30 -5.90
CA ILE A 43 4.96 2.50 -6.97
C ILE A 43 3.58 3.07 -7.31
N SER A 44 2.75 3.34 -6.32
CA SER A 44 1.42 3.88 -6.54
C SER A 44 1.43 5.28 -7.15
N TYR A 45 2.38 6.13 -6.75
CA TYR A 45 2.58 7.46 -7.34
C TYR A 45 3.00 7.38 -8.81
N LEU A 46 3.94 6.48 -9.14
CA LEU A 46 4.33 6.22 -10.54
C LEU A 46 3.12 5.78 -11.37
N MET A 47 2.28 4.89 -10.85
CA MET A 47 1.06 4.45 -11.53
C MET A 47 0.07 5.60 -11.77
N VAL A 48 -0.06 6.52 -10.83
CA VAL A 48 -0.90 7.72 -10.97
C VAL A 48 -0.38 8.62 -12.09
N LEU A 49 0.92 8.89 -12.12
CA LEU A 49 1.56 9.70 -13.18
C LEU A 49 1.39 9.06 -14.56
N GLU A 50 1.64 7.78 -14.68
CA GLU A 50 1.53 7.03 -15.93
C GLU A 50 0.11 6.98 -16.49
N LYS A 51 -0.88 6.99 -15.62
CA LYS A 51 -2.30 6.98 -15.98
C LYS A 51 -2.89 8.40 -16.11
N ASN A 52 -2.10 9.42 -15.83
CA ASN A 52 -2.51 10.83 -15.81
C ASN A 52 -3.76 11.04 -14.92
N LEU A 53 -3.71 10.53 -13.69
CA LEU A 53 -4.79 10.66 -12.71
C LEU A 53 -4.54 11.84 -11.78
N ASP A 54 -5.60 12.57 -11.41
CA ASP A 54 -5.53 13.74 -10.53
C ASP A 54 -5.71 13.36 -9.05
N ILE A 55 -4.96 12.35 -8.59
CA ILE A 55 -4.99 11.86 -7.20
C ILE A 55 -3.60 11.60 -6.59
N PRO A 56 -2.55 12.35 -6.94
CA PRO A 56 -1.19 11.98 -6.49
C PRO A 56 -1.00 12.06 -4.98
N LYS A 57 -1.62 13.02 -4.31
CA LYS A 57 -1.55 13.17 -2.86
C LYS A 57 -2.37 12.11 -2.13
N ASP A 58 -3.59 11.85 -2.58
CA ASP A 58 -4.50 10.89 -1.95
C ASP A 58 -3.89 9.48 -1.98
N ILE A 59 -3.26 9.08 -3.09
CA ILE A 59 -2.63 7.75 -3.19
C ILE A 59 -1.38 7.62 -2.30
N MET A 60 -0.58 8.68 -2.18
CA MET A 60 0.57 8.67 -1.28
C MET A 60 0.14 8.56 0.18
N LEU A 61 -0.90 9.31 0.59
CA LEU A 61 -1.46 9.21 1.93
C LEU A 61 -2.05 7.82 2.19
N ALA A 62 -2.82 7.27 1.25
CA ALA A 62 -3.35 5.91 1.38
C ALA A 62 -2.24 4.87 1.56
N ALA A 63 -1.13 5.00 0.83
CA ALA A 63 0.01 4.11 0.95
C ALA A 63 0.71 4.22 2.31
N LEU A 64 0.84 5.42 2.88
CA LEU A 64 1.43 5.62 4.21
C LEU A 64 0.57 5.04 5.34
N PHE A 65 -0.74 4.95 5.14
CA PHE A 65 -1.65 4.44 6.17
C PHE A 65 -2.01 2.96 6.02
N HIS A 66 -1.83 2.33 4.85
CA HIS A 66 -2.48 1.05 4.53
C HIS A 66 -2.22 -0.07 5.55
N ASP A 67 -1.04 -0.16 6.10
CA ASP A 67 -0.63 -1.16 7.08
C ASP A 67 -0.31 -0.58 8.48
N LEU A 68 -0.57 0.71 8.74
CA LEU A 68 -0.30 1.37 10.03
C LEU A 68 -1.03 0.69 11.20
N GLY A 69 -2.22 0.15 10.95
CA GLY A 69 -3.03 -0.58 11.93
C GLY A 69 -2.44 -1.93 12.37
N ARG A 70 -1.32 -2.38 11.79
CA ARG A 70 -0.59 -3.55 12.29
C ARG A 70 -0.10 -3.35 13.71
N ALA A 71 0.20 -2.10 14.10
CA ALA A 71 0.52 -1.78 15.49
C ALA A 71 -0.58 -2.28 16.45
N LEU A 72 -1.84 -2.00 16.14
CA LEU A 72 -2.98 -2.43 16.94
C LEU A 72 -3.28 -3.94 16.77
N GLN A 73 -3.05 -4.48 15.59
CA GLN A 73 -3.20 -5.92 15.36
C GLN A 73 -2.23 -6.73 16.21
N TYR A 74 -0.98 -6.32 16.34
CA TYR A 74 0.02 -6.99 17.18
C TYR A 74 -0.30 -6.89 18.67
N GLN A 75 -0.83 -5.76 19.10
CA GLN A 75 -1.18 -5.53 20.51
C GLN A 75 -2.47 -6.21 20.94
N ASN A 76 -3.51 -6.18 20.11
CA ASN A 76 -4.90 -6.49 20.51
C ASN A 76 -5.59 -7.50 19.59
N GLY A 77 -4.97 -7.94 18.49
CA GLY A 77 -5.58 -8.86 17.52
C GLY A 77 -6.64 -8.24 16.61
N ILE A 78 -6.82 -6.91 16.63
CA ILE A 78 -7.80 -6.20 15.78
C ILE A 78 -7.33 -6.24 14.32
N SER A 79 -8.28 -6.33 13.38
CA SER A 79 -7.98 -6.29 11.94
C SER A 79 -7.14 -5.07 11.57
N HIS A 80 -5.94 -5.29 11.01
CA HIS A 80 -5.05 -4.18 10.62
C HIS A 80 -5.70 -3.25 9.60
N ALA A 81 -6.48 -3.76 8.65
CA ALA A 81 -7.10 -2.95 7.63
C ALA A 81 -8.17 -2.00 8.20
N GLU A 82 -8.94 -2.45 9.20
CA GLU A 82 -9.90 -1.61 9.90
C GLU A 82 -9.21 -0.58 10.78
N SER A 83 -8.23 -1.02 11.57
CA SER A 83 -7.44 -0.14 12.43
C SER A 83 -6.68 0.91 11.62
N SER A 84 -6.11 0.54 10.47
CA SER A 84 -5.44 1.48 9.56
C SER A 84 -6.38 2.57 9.05
N ALA A 85 -7.62 2.20 8.71
CA ALA A 85 -8.62 3.18 8.26
C ALA A 85 -9.03 4.14 9.38
N ILE A 86 -9.22 3.64 10.60
CA ILE A 86 -9.53 4.47 11.77
C ILE A 86 -8.36 5.44 12.07
N LEU A 87 -7.14 4.94 12.11
CA LEU A 87 -5.96 5.78 12.33
C LEU A 87 -5.78 6.83 11.24
N ALA A 88 -6.06 6.47 9.98
CA ALA A 88 -6.02 7.42 8.87
C ALA A 88 -7.05 8.54 9.03
N GLU A 89 -8.30 8.20 9.40
CA GLU A 89 -9.35 9.18 9.66
C GLU A 89 -8.98 10.13 10.78
N GLU A 90 -8.59 9.60 11.95
CA GLU A 90 -8.22 10.39 13.12
C GLU A 90 -7.08 11.35 12.81
N ILE A 91 -5.99 10.86 12.20
CA ILE A 91 -4.80 11.66 11.92
C ILE A 91 -5.10 12.71 10.85
N LEU A 92 -5.73 12.34 9.73
CA LEU A 92 -6.01 13.26 8.63
C LEU A 92 -6.97 14.39 9.06
N LEU A 93 -8.01 14.07 9.80
CA LEU A 93 -8.94 15.08 10.31
C LEU A 93 -8.27 16.00 11.35
N SER A 94 -7.39 15.46 12.20
CA SER A 94 -6.67 16.25 13.21
C SER A 94 -5.76 17.30 12.61
N ILE A 95 -5.19 17.05 11.43
CA ILE A 95 -4.34 18.00 10.70
C ILE A 95 -5.14 18.90 9.72
N GLY A 96 -6.47 18.80 9.73
CA GLY A 96 -7.36 19.62 8.90
C GLY A 96 -7.41 19.21 7.43
N TYR A 97 -7.14 17.94 7.12
CA TYR A 97 -7.29 17.43 5.74
C TYR A 97 -8.76 17.39 5.32
N ASP A 98 -9.03 17.49 4.02
CA ASP A 98 -10.37 17.51 3.47
C ASP A 98 -11.17 16.23 3.84
N PRO A 99 -12.36 16.34 4.48
CA PRO A 99 -13.11 15.18 4.93
C PRO A 99 -13.53 14.22 3.81
N ALA A 100 -13.94 14.72 2.64
CA ALA A 100 -14.37 13.88 1.54
C ALA A 100 -13.20 13.11 0.91
N LYS A 101 -11.99 13.70 0.93
CA LYS A 101 -10.76 12.99 0.54
C LYS A 101 -10.34 12.00 1.61
N THR A 102 -10.48 12.32 2.89
CA THR A 102 -10.24 11.41 4.00
C THR A 102 -11.09 10.16 3.87
N ASP A 103 -12.40 10.29 3.64
CA ASP A 103 -13.31 9.16 3.44
C ASP A 103 -12.84 8.23 2.30
N ARG A 104 -12.40 8.81 1.18
CA ARG A 104 -11.87 8.03 0.04
C ARG A 104 -10.59 7.28 0.39
N ILE A 105 -9.68 7.92 1.12
CA ILE A 105 -8.44 7.30 1.58
C ILE A 105 -8.76 6.16 2.54
N CYS A 106 -9.62 6.36 3.52
CA CYS A 106 -10.04 5.36 4.48
C CYS A 106 -10.71 4.15 3.81
N ALA A 107 -11.56 4.39 2.81
CA ALA A 107 -12.18 3.32 2.03
C ALA A 107 -11.14 2.47 1.29
N ALA A 108 -10.15 3.11 0.66
CA ALA A 108 -9.07 2.42 -0.03
C ALA A 108 -8.20 1.61 0.95
N VAL A 109 -7.81 2.20 2.07
CA VAL A 109 -7.03 1.55 3.13
C VAL A 109 -7.79 0.35 3.71
N LYS A 110 -9.08 0.47 3.99
CA LYS A 110 -9.91 -0.63 4.52
C LYS A 110 -10.02 -1.81 3.54
N CYS A 111 -9.91 -1.56 2.25
CA CYS A 111 -10.10 -2.57 1.21
C CYS A 111 -8.81 -3.18 0.67
N HIS A 112 -7.63 -2.62 0.98
CA HIS A 112 -6.35 -3.00 0.36
C HIS A 112 -6.01 -4.49 0.52
N SER A 113 -6.30 -5.08 1.69
CA SER A 113 -5.96 -6.47 2.02
C SER A 113 -6.97 -7.51 1.52
N LYS A 114 -8.11 -7.08 0.95
CA LYS A 114 -9.10 -8.02 0.39
C LYS A 114 -8.52 -8.67 -0.86
N ARG A 115 -8.20 -9.98 -0.75
CA ARG A 115 -7.77 -10.82 -1.88
C ARG A 115 -8.84 -10.83 -2.97
N GLN A 116 -8.75 -9.90 -3.90
CA GLN A 116 -9.39 -10.06 -5.20
C GLN A 116 -8.26 -10.19 -6.21
N ASP A 117 -8.49 -10.99 -7.22
CA ASP A 117 -7.50 -11.29 -8.26
C ASP A 117 -6.94 -9.98 -8.86
N VAL A 118 -5.73 -9.62 -8.44
CA VAL A 118 -5.04 -8.36 -8.81
C VAL A 118 -4.94 -8.24 -10.33
N LYS A 119 -4.80 -9.38 -11.05
CA LYS A 119 -4.74 -9.42 -12.52
C LYS A 119 -6.06 -9.01 -13.17
N ILE A 120 -7.21 -9.40 -12.59
CA ILE A 120 -8.54 -9.09 -13.14
C ILE A 120 -8.90 -7.62 -12.90
N ARG A 121 -8.52 -7.04 -11.76
CA ARG A 121 -8.82 -5.64 -11.44
C ARG A 121 -8.10 -4.65 -12.35
N TYR A 122 -6.84 -4.91 -12.66
CA TYR A 122 -6.05 -4.04 -13.53
C TYR A 122 -6.59 -4.00 -14.98
N ALA A 123 -7.25 -5.06 -15.43
CA ALA A 123 -7.82 -5.16 -16.76
C ALA A 123 -9.14 -4.38 -16.95
N LYS A 124 -9.87 -4.04 -15.87
CA LYS A 124 -11.14 -3.32 -15.94
C LYS A 124 -10.94 -1.81 -15.84
N ARG A 125 -10.76 -1.14 -16.99
CA ARG A 125 -10.73 0.32 -17.11
C ARG A 125 -12.06 0.94 -16.64
N GLY A 126 -11.99 1.98 -15.80
CA GLY A 126 -13.09 2.91 -15.54
C GLY A 126 -13.97 2.62 -14.34
N SER A 127 -13.54 1.80 -13.37
CA SER A 127 -14.30 1.60 -12.14
C SER A 127 -14.06 2.74 -11.14
N GLN A 128 -15.08 3.04 -10.33
CA GLN A 128 -15.04 4.00 -9.22
C GLN A 128 -14.01 3.64 -8.11
N LYS A 129 -13.28 2.53 -8.26
CA LYS A 129 -12.32 1.94 -7.32
C LYS A 129 -10.85 2.21 -7.67
N THR A 130 -10.56 3.26 -8.41
CA THR A 130 -9.19 3.52 -8.91
C THR A 130 -8.17 3.61 -7.77
N LEU A 131 -8.49 4.29 -6.66
CA LEU A 131 -7.58 4.44 -5.52
C LEU A 131 -7.34 3.11 -4.79
N GLU A 132 -8.41 2.34 -4.54
CA GLU A 132 -8.34 1.01 -3.91
C GLU A 132 -7.53 0.02 -4.75
N ASP A 133 -7.77 0.00 -6.06
CA ASP A 133 -7.09 -0.92 -6.98
C ASP A 133 -5.60 -0.59 -7.10
N LEU A 134 -5.25 0.70 -7.20
CA LEU A 134 -3.86 1.16 -7.26
C LEU A 134 -3.11 0.84 -5.98
N LEU A 135 -3.73 1.06 -4.82
CA LEU A 135 -3.11 0.76 -3.53
C LEU A 135 -2.85 -0.74 -3.36
N SER A 136 -3.85 -1.59 -3.60
CA SER A 136 -3.70 -3.06 -3.52
C SER A 136 -2.65 -3.59 -4.50
N PHE A 137 -2.57 -3.00 -5.68
CA PHE A 137 -1.59 -3.37 -6.68
C PHE A 137 -0.18 -2.95 -6.25
N ALA A 138 -0.02 -1.70 -5.81
CA ALA A 138 1.28 -1.19 -5.36
C ALA A 138 1.80 -1.95 -4.14
N ASP A 139 0.95 -2.29 -3.16
CA ASP A 139 1.30 -3.14 -2.04
C ASP A 139 1.79 -4.52 -2.52
N HIS A 140 1.07 -5.15 -3.45
CA HIS A 140 1.53 -6.42 -4.00
C HIS A 140 2.90 -6.33 -4.68
N PHE A 141 3.12 -5.31 -5.52
CA PHE A 141 4.35 -5.15 -6.30
C PHE A 141 5.50 -4.48 -5.54
N SER A 142 5.27 -3.99 -4.33
CA SER A 142 6.33 -3.50 -3.45
C SER A 142 7.20 -4.62 -2.86
N ARG A 143 6.75 -5.88 -2.95
CA ARG A 143 7.47 -7.02 -2.41
C ARG A 143 8.66 -7.38 -3.29
N GLU A 144 9.84 -7.50 -2.68
CA GLU A 144 11.09 -7.83 -3.33
C GLU A 144 11.37 -9.34 -3.28
N CYS A 145 10.39 -10.17 -3.68
CA CYS A 145 10.51 -11.63 -3.60
C CYS A 145 11.69 -12.18 -4.42
N PHE A 146 12.06 -11.50 -5.51
CA PHE A 146 13.20 -11.84 -6.36
C PHE A 146 14.57 -11.73 -5.66
N ALA A 147 14.66 -10.94 -4.58
CA ALA A 147 15.86 -10.76 -3.77
C ALA A 147 15.73 -11.33 -2.34
N CYS A 148 14.60 -11.99 -2.03
CA CYS A 148 14.31 -12.47 -0.69
C CYS A 148 15.08 -13.73 -0.33
N LEU A 149 15.91 -13.67 0.71
CA LEU A 149 16.70 -14.82 1.21
C LEU A 149 15.82 -15.92 1.84
N ALA A 150 14.58 -15.59 2.23
CA ALA A 150 13.63 -16.53 2.83
C ALA A 150 12.61 -17.09 1.81
N SER A 151 12.86 -16.94 0.51
CA SER A 151 11.95 -17.37 -0.56
C SER A 151 11.55 -18.85 -0.46
N ASP A 152 12.49 -19.74 -0.10
CA ASP A 152 12.27 -21.18 -0.08
C ASP A 152 11.27 -21.63 0.98
N THR A 153 11.16 -20.88 2.08
CA THR A 153 10.24 -21.16 3.20
C THR A 153 9.02 -20.25 3.21
N CYS A 154 8.87 -19.38 2.21
CA CYS A 154 7.82 -18.40 2.13
C CYS A 154 6.44 -19.05 1.88
N LYS A 155 5.42 -18.59 2.63
CA LYS A 155 4.03 -19.05 2.48
C LYS A 155 3.35 -18.71 1.14
N TRP A 156 3.89 -17.72 0.41
CA TRP A 156 3.38 -17.34 -0.90
C TRP A 156 3.78 -18.38 -1.93
N LYS A 157 2.83 -18.81 -2.76
CA LYS A 157 3.10 -19.71 -3.87
C LYS A 157 4.02 -19.05 -4.90
N ALA A 158 4.75 -19.86 -5.66
CA ALA A 158 5.72 -19.35 -6.64
C ALA A 158 5.07 -18.36 -7.64
N GLU A 159 3.86 -18.67 -8.11
CA GLU A 159 3.10 -17.82 -9.03
C GLU A 159 2.54 -16.53 -8.42
N GLU A 160 2.53 -16.42 -7.09
CA GLU A 160 2.09 -15.22 -6.35
C GLU A 160 3.28 -14.33 -5.94
N ARG A 161 4.51 -14.79 -6.12
CA ARG A 161 5.71 -14.03 -5.78
C ARG A 161 6.07 -13.06 -6.89
N ILE A 162 6.70 -11.96 -6.51
CA ILE A 162 7.21 -10.97 -7.45
C ILE A 162 8.60 -11.43 -7.90
N ASP A 163 8.74 -11.80 -9.17
CA ASP A 163 9.94 -12.39 -9.75
C ASP A 163 10.96 -11.35 -10.26
N ARG A 164 10.55 -10.07 -10.35
CA ARG A 164 11.37 -8.97 -10.86
C ARG A 164 10.83 -7.60 -10.42
N PRO A 165 11.64 -6.52 -10.54
CA PRO A 165 11.20 -5.17 -10.17
C PRO A 165 9.96 -4.68 -10.95
N TYR A 166 9.16 -3.81 -10.33
CA TYR A 166 7.91 -3.30 -10.89
C TYR A 166 8.05 -2.72 -12.31
N PHE A 167 9.10 -1.98 -12.60
CA PHE A 167 9.31 -1.37 -13.92
C PHE A 167 9.46 -2.40 -15.06
N GLU A 168 10.05 -3.56 -14.81
CA GLU A 168 10.15 -4.66 -15.79
C GLU A 168 8.80 -5.37 -15.98
N ILE A 169 8.05 -5.57 -14.88
CA ILE A 169 6.71 -6.16 -14.93
C ILE A 169 5.76 -5.29 -15.78
N LYS A 170 5.91 -3.98 -15.67
CA LYS A 170 5.13 -3.00 -16.41
C LYS A 170 5.36 -3.12 -17.92
N GLU A 171 6.60 -3.26 -18.37
CA GLU A 171 6.92 -3.40 -19.79
C GLU A 171 6.22 -4.60 -20.41
N ASP A 172 6.26 -5.77 -19.76
CA ASP A 172 5.54 -6.97 -20.21
C ASP A 172 4.02 -6.76 -20.27
N TYR A 173 3.48 -6.03 -19.31
CA TYR A 173 2.06 -5.75 -19.24
C TYR A 173 1.60 -4.82 -20.37
N ASP A 174 2.37 -3.78 -20.66
CA ASP A 174 2.10 -2.84 -21.74
C ASP A 174 2.25 -3.50 -23.13
N ILE A 175 3.21 -4.39 -23.30
CA ILE A 175 3.42 -5.19 -24.52
C ILE A 175 2.22 -6.10 -24.80
N ARG A 176 1.76 -6.86 -23.80
CA ARG A 176 0.56 -7.73 -23.93
C ARG A 176 -0.71 -6.93 -24.25
N LYS A 177 -0.84 -5.72 -23.70
CA LYS A 177 -2.00 -4.85 -23.93
C LYS A 177 -2.02 -4.25 -25.33
N ARG A 178 -0.84 -4.07 -25.95
CA ARG A 178 -0.70 -3.60 -27.33
C ARG A 178 -0.88 -4.72 -28.37
N GLY A 179 -1.10 -5.96 -27.95
CA GLY A 179 -1.25 -7.10 -28.86
C GLY A 179 0.01 -7.46 -29.64
N LEU A 180 1.18 -7.18 -29.05
CA LEU A 180 2.50 -7.42 -29.65
C LEU A 180 3.10 -8.77 -29.28
N LEU A 181 2.33 -9.62 -28.57
CA LEU A 181 2.61 -11.04 -28.32
C LEU A 181 1.35 -11.86 -28.49
#